data_1b4b4f2b79ef2087d6898bff7ec4b8ee
#
_entry.id   1b4b4f2b79ef2087d6898bff7ec4b8ee
#
_cell.length_a   1.000
_cell.length_b   1.000
_cell.length_c   1.000
_cell.angle_alpha   90.00
_cell.angle_beta   90.00
_cell.angle_gamma   90.00
#
_symmetry.space_group_name_H-M   'P 1'
#
loop_
_entity.id
_entity.type
_entity.pdbx_description
1 polymer ?
#
loop_
_entity_poly.entity_id
_entity_poly.type
_entity_poly.pdbx_seq_one_letter_code
_entity_poly.pdbx_strand_id
1 'polypeptide(L)'
;KAIRLLRNCKYIDVYSRSVHMHIVRSFQERMYILHRHVQLCSLSDELDSTYLMSDQNHCAIIISYSGHAPHIKHLIETLRKKQTSIIAITNLEDNELSLLADVTLRMSSRELIYTKIADFASSLSLKYILDILYSCIFSIHYQQNLDNCIQIAKELDNTQHEEFM
;
A
#
# COMPACT_ATOMS: atom_id res chain seq x y z
N LYS A 1 15.22 1.35 -1.26
CA LYS A 1 14.80 1.05 -2.64
C LYS A 1 13.30 1.32 -2.82
N ALA A 2 12.39 0.80 -1.96
CA ALA A 2 10.95 1.03 -2.03
C ALA A 2 10.58 2.53 -2.10
N ILE A 3 11.12 3.35 -1.20
CA ILE A 3 10.85 4.79 -1.16
C ILE A 3 11.24 5.48 -2.48
N ARG A 4 12.32 5.04 -3.14
CA ARG A 4 12.71 5.58 -4.44
C ARG A 4 11.66 5.27 -5.52
N LEU A 5 11.09 4.07 -5.54
CA LEU A 5 10.01 3.71 -6.45
C LEU A 5 8.76 4.55 -6.19
N LEU A 6 8.33 4.63 -4.93
CA LEU A 6 7.17 5.43 -4.54
C LEU A 6 7.33 6.92 -4.80
N ARG A 7 8.54 7.47 -4.66
CA ARG A 7 8.81 8.88 -4.97
C ARG A 7 8.69 9.18 -6.46
N ASN A 8 9.14 8.25 -7.29
CA ASN A 8 9.25 8.46 -8.73
C ASN A 8 7.94 8.17 -9.50
N CYS A 9 6.98 7.47 -8.91
CA CYS A 9 5.69 7.21 -9.53
C CYS A 9 4.72 8.38 -9.30
N LYS A 10 3.72 8.49 -10.18
CA LYS A 10 2.61 9.45 -10.06
C LYS A 10 1.43 8.82 -9.32
N TYR A 11 1.18 7.54 -9.55
CA TYR A 11 0.07 6.79 -8.97
C TYR A 11 0.58 5.57 -8.22
N ILE A 12 -0.09 5.23 -7.12
CA ILE A 12 0.23 4.08 -6.28
C ILE A 12 -1.00 3.18 -6.26
N ASP A 13 -0.88 1.97 -6.80
CA ASP A 13 -1.96 0.98 -6.82
C ASP A 13 -1.69 -0.07 -5.75
N VAL A 14 -2.56 -0.18 -4.74
CA VAL A 14 -2.37 -1.12 -3.64
C VAL A 14 -3.33 -2.30 -3.81
N TYR A 15 -2.78 -3.44 -4.16
CA TYR A 15 -3.50 -4.70 -4.32
C TYR A 15 -3.50 -5.46 -3.01
N SER A 16 -4.69 -5.66 -2.44
CA SER A 16 -4.84 -6.36 -1.17
C SER A 16 -6.13 -7.17 -1.09
N ARG A 17 -6.13 -8.21 -0.25
CA ARG A 17 -7.37 -8.92 0.09
C ARG A 17 -8.24 -8.08 1.03
N SER A 18 -9.54 -8.34 1.01
CA SER A 18 -10.54 -7.59 1.79
C SER A 18 -10.23 -7.50 3.30
N VAL A 19 -9.65 -8.55 3.87
CA VAL A 19 -9.29 -8.62 5.30
C VAL A 19 -8.31 -7.53 5.74
N HIS A 20 -7.42 -7.09 4.85
CA HIS A 20 -6.44 -6.03 5.15
C HIS A 20 -6.85 -4.64 4.65
N MET A 21 -8.02 -4.53 4.00
CA MET A 21 -8.42 -3.32 3.30
C MET A 21 -8.56 -2.11 4.25
N HIS A 22 -8.97 -2.33 5.50
CA HIS A 22 -9.06 -1.26 6.51
C HIS A 22 -7.68 -0.65 6.85
N ILE A 23 -6.61 -1.46 6.90
CA ILE A 23 -5.23 -0.98 7.14
C ILE A 23 -4.75 -0.17 5.93
N VAL A 24 -5.01 -0.67 4.72
CA VAL A 24 -4.61 -0.01 3.47
C VAL A 24 -5.38 1.29 3.27
N ARG A 25 -6.66 1.35 3.64
CA ARG A 25 -7.45 2.59 3.60
C ARG A 25 -6.87 3.67 4.48
N SER A 26 -6.47 3.34 5.71
CA SER A 26 -5.79 4.29 6.60
C SER A 26 -4.47 4.81 6.00
N PHE A 27 -3.73 3.97 5.29
CA PHE A 27 -2.54 4.41 4.54
C PHE A 27 -2.91 5.33 3.38
N GLN A 28 -3.94 5.01 2.59
CA GLN A 28 -4.45 5.84 1.51
C GLN A 28 -4.82 7.25 1.99
N GLU A 29 -5.62 7.35 3.06
CA GLU A 29 -6.08 8.63 3.63
C GLU A 29 -4.89 9.53 4.03
N ARG A 30 -3.89 8.95 4.69
CA ARG A 30 -2.69 9.69 5.06
C ARG A 30 -1.85 10.12 3.85
N MET A 31 -1.75 9.28 2.82
CA MET A 31 -1.03 9.61 1.59
C MET A 31 -1.72 10.74 0.80
N TYR A 32 -3.05 10.88 0.89
CA TYR A 32 -3.77 12.01 0.28
C TYR A 32 -3.37 13.36 0.88
N ILE A 33 -3.09 13.43 2.18
CA ILE A 33 -2.59 14.65 2.83
C ILE A 33 -1.24 15.08 2.23
N LEU A 34 -0.45 14.13 1.72
CA LEU A 34 0.81 14.37 1.02
C LEU A 34 0.63 14.58 -0.50
N HIS A 35 -0.60 14.78 -0.97
CA HIS A 35 -0.95 14.88 -2.39
C HIS A 35 -0.49 13.67 -3.21
N ARG A 36 -0.49 12.47 -2.61
CA ARG A 36 -0.15 11.22 -3.27
C ARG A 36 -1.41 10.41 -3.56
N HIS A 37 -1.64 10.13 -4.83
CA HIS A 37 -2.78 9.32 -5.25
C HIS A 37 -2.52 7.84 -4.98
N VAL A 38 -3.34 7.25 -4.12
CA VAL A 38 -3.33 5.83 -3.81
C VAL A 38 -4.67 5.24 -4.20
N GLN A 39 -4.66 4.26 -5.09
CA GLN A 39 -5.83 3.48 -5.47
C GLN A 39 -5.83 2.15 -4.73
N LEU A 40 -6.99 1.77 -4.18
CA LEU A 40 -7.19 0.47 -3.55
C LEU A 40 -7.77 -0.50 -4.58
N CYS A 41 -7.08 -1.62 -4.77
CA CYS A 41 -7.44 -2.65 -5.73
C CYS A 41 -7.65 -3.98 -5.00
N SER A 42 -8.70 -4.71 -5.36
CA SER A 42 -8.98 -6.00 -4.73
C SER A 42 -8.08 -7.10 -5.31
N LEU A 43 -7.53 -7.94 -4.44
CA LEU A 43 -6.90 -9.23 -4.74
C LEU A 43 -7.89 -10.38 -4.45
N SER A 44 -9.16 -10.25 -4.84
CA SER A 44 -10.16 -11.32 -4.77
C SER A 44 -10.07 -12.23 -5.99
N ASP A 45 -10.94 -13.24 -6.03
CA ASP A 45 -10.99 -14.21 -7.14
C ASP A 45 -11.32 -13.55 -8.50
N GLU A 46 -11.95 -12.38 -8.47
CA GLU A 46 -12.10 -11.49 -9.62
C GLU A 46 -11.13 -10.32 -9.45
N LEU A 47 -10.03 -10.31 -10.20
CA LEU A 47 -9.13 -9.17 -10.26
C LEU A 47 -9.87 -7.94 -10.79
N ASP A 48 -9.79 -6.85 -10.05
CA ASP A 48 -10.22 -5.56 -10.53
C ASP A 48 -9.44 -5.20 -11.81
N SER A 49 -10.13 -4.76 -12.86
CA SER A 49 -9.53 -4.41 -14.15
C SER A 49 -8.56 -3.23 -14.11
N THR A 50 -8.41 -2.58 -12.96
CA THR A 50 -7.52 -1.42 -12.76
C THR A 50 -6.06 -1.69 -13.15
N TYR A 51 -5.55 -2.93 -12.94
CA TYR A 51 -4.20 -3.29 -13.38
C TYR A 51 -3.98 -3.19 -14.89
N LEU A 52 -5.06 -3.22 -15.68
CA LEU A 52 -5.00 -3.02 -17.12
C LEU A 52 -4.74 -1.56 -17.51
N MET A 53 -4.99 -0.61 -16.60
CA MET A 53 -4.76 0.83 -16.81
C MET A 53 -3.40 1.31 -16.28
N SER A 54 -2.68 0.45 -15.52
CA SER A 54 -1.35 0.79 -15.02
C SER A 54 -0.34 0.98 -16.16
N ASP A 55 0.67 1.79 -15.92
CA ASP A 55 1.78 2.07 -16.82
C ASP A 55 3.08 2.37 -16.03
N GLN A 56 4.10 2.90 -16.71
CA GLN A 56 5.39 3.27 -16.10
C GLN A 56 5.31 4.40 -15.05
N ASN A 57 4.18 5.15 -15.00
CA ASN A 57 3.96 6.19 -13.98
C ASN A 57 3.34 5.61 -12.71
N HIS A 58 2.99 4.34 -12.70
CA HIS A 58 2.40 3.62 -11.58
C HIS A 58 3.46 2.85 -10.78
N CYS A 59 3.19 2.70 -9.48
CA CYS A 59 3.89 1.77 -8.61
C CYS A 59 2.86 0.88 -7.92
N ALA A 60 2.92 -0.41 -8.16
CA ALA A 60 2.05 -1.40 -7.55
C ALA A 60 2.63 -1.88 -6.23
N ILE A 61 1.85 -1.79 -5.14
CA ILE A 61 2.13 -2.45 -3.87
C ILE A 61 1.22 -3.68 -3.80
N ILE A 62 1.79 -4.88 -3.85
CA ILE A 62 1.02 -6.12 -3.78
C ILE A 62 1.19 -6.74 -2.40
N ILE A 63 0.09 -6.86 -1.65
CA ILE A 63 0.05 -7.37 -0.28
C ILE A 63 -0.55 -8.77 -0.28
N SER A 64 0.28 -9.78 -0.07
CA SER A 64 -0.15 -11.17 0.04
C SER A 64 0.75 -11.94 1.01
N TYR A 65 0.18 -12.41 2.12
CA TYR A 65 0.96 -13.14 3.14
C TYR A 65 1.62 -14.39 2.57
N SER A 66 0.89 -15.23 1.85
CA SER A 66 1.45 -16.45 1.26
C SER A 66 2.25 -16.22 -0.02
N GLY A 67 1.96 -15.12 -0.74
CA GLY A 67 2.57 -14.84 -2.04
C GLY A 67 2.18 -15.78 -3.18
N HIS A 68 1.17 -16.66 -2.97
CA HIS A 68 0.77 -17.72 -3.90
C HIS A 68 -0.72 -17.65 -4.31
N ALA A 69 -1.36 -16.48 -4.24
CA ALA A 69 -2.74 -16.39 -4.73
C ALA A 69 -2.81 -16.66 -6.25
N PRO A 70 -3.83 -17.39 -6.75
CA PRO A 70 -3.90 -17.85 -8.14
C PRO A 70 -3.70 -16.75 -9.20
N HIS A 71 -4.13 -15.54 -8.89
CA HIS A 71 -4.07 -14.40 -9.83
C HIS A 71 -2.80 -13.55 -9.70
N ILE A 72 -1.97 -13.76 -8.68
CA ILE A 72 -0.77 -12.94 -8.43
C ILE A 72 0.21 -13.02 -9.61
N LYS A 73 0.44 -14.20 -10.15
CA LYS A 73 1.35 -14.38 -11.27
C LYS A 73 0.88 -13.60 -12.50
N HIS A 74 -0.38 -13.75 -12.88
CA HIS A 74 -0.96 -13.04 -14.01
C HIS A 74 -0.92 -11.51 -13.80
N LEU A 75 -1.23 -11.04 -12.60
CA LEU A 75 -1.14 -9.63 -12.22
C LEU A 75 0.30 -9.11 -12.42
N ILE A 76 1.29 -9.79 -11.86
CA ILE A 76 2.71 -9.39 -11.97
C ILE A 76 3.17 -9.39 -13.43
N GLU A 77 2.86 -10.43 -14.21
CA GLU A 77 3.24 -10.52 -15.61
C GLU A 77 2.65 -9.36 -16.44
N THR A 78 1.40 -8.98 -16.16
CA THR A 78 0.74 -7.86 -16.82
C THR A 78 1.36 -6.52 -16.43
N LEU A 79 1.57 -6.27 -15.14
CA LEU A 79 2.21 -5.05 -14.64
C LEU A 79 3.62 -4.89 -15.20
N ARG A 80 4.39 -5.98 -15.31
CA ARG A 80 5.74 -5.96 -15.91
C ARG A 80 5.72 -5.61 -17.39
N LYS A 81 4.78 -6.17 -18.16
CA LYS A 81 4.61 -5.80 -19.57
C LYS A 81 4.32 -4.31 -19.75
N LYS A 82 3.71 -3.69 -18.75
CA LYS A 82 3.37 -2.27 -18.69
C LYS A 82 4.48 -1.39 -18.06
N GLN A 83 5.61 -1.99 -17.69
CA GLN A 83 6.73 -1.32 -17.04
C GLN A 83 6.38 -0.67 -15.68
N THR A 84 5.32 -1.17 -15.02
CA THR A 84 4.93 -0.74 -13.68
C THR A 84 5.90 -1.29 -12.64
N SER A 85 6.42 -0.44 -11.76
CA SER A 85 7.27 -0.87 -10.64
C SER A 85 6.48 -1.65 -9.60
N ILE A 86 7.03 -2.74 -9.06
CA ILE A 86 6.33 -3.66 -8.15
C ILE A 86 7.03 -3.73 -6.80
N ILE A 87 6.31 -3.41 -5.72
CA ILE A 87 6.69 -3.62 -4.33
C ILE A 87 5.85 -4.75 -3.76
N ALA A 88 6.48 -5.82 -3.31
CA ALA A 88 5.84 -6.91 -2.60
C ALA A 88 5.84 -6.66 -1.10
N ILE A 89 4.71 -6.93 -0.42
CA ILE A 89 4.64 -7.07 1.03
C ILE A 89 4.13 -8.48 1.32
N THR A 90 4.99 -9.35 1.88
CA THR A 90 4.71 -10.77 2.04
C THR A 90 5.39 -11.33 3.29
N ASN A 91 5.20 -12.62 3.60
CA ASN A 91 5.81 -13.30 4.74
C ASN A 91 7.35 -13.37 4.63
N LEU A 92 8.01 -14.01 5.60
CA LEU A 92 9.47 -14.12 5.67
C LEU A 92 10.05 -15.10 4.65
N GLU A 93 9.26 -16.03 4.12
CA GLU A 93 9.69 -17.07 3.20
C GLU A 93 9.73 -16.56 1.76
N ASP A 94 10.61 -17.13 0.96
CA ASP A 94 10.61 -16.87 -0.47
C ASP A 94 9.38 -17.51 -1.13
N ASN A 95 8.71 -16.74 -1.93
CA ASN A 95 7.50 -17.11 -2.64
C ASN A 95 7.45 -16.42 -4.00
N GLU A 96 6.49 -16.80 -4.84
CA GLU A 96 6.39 -16.31 -6.21
C GLU A 96 6.33 -14.78 -6.28
N LEU A 97 5.55 -14.14 -5.39
CA LEU A 97 5.46 -12.68 -5.32
C LEU A 97 6.81 -12.05 -4.98
N SER A 98 7.54 -12.59 -3.98
CA SER A 98 8.82 -12.04 -3.55
C SER A 98 9.92 -12.16 -4.60
N LEU A 99 9.90 -13.23 -5.39
CA LEU A 99 10.91 -13.49 -6.44
C LEU A 99 10.68 -12.62 -7.68
N LEU A 100 9.43 -12.22 -7.93
CA LEU A 100 9.06 -11.47 -9.13
C LEU A 100 8.96 -9.96 -8.90
N ALA A 101 8.99 -9.47 -7.68
CA ALA A 101 8.91 -8.05 -7.36
C ALA A 101 10.26 -7.32 -7.50
N ASP A 102 10.23 -6.01 -7.77
CA ASP A 102 11.44 -5.16 -7.79
C ASP A 102 12.00 -4.92 -6.39
N VAL A 103 11.11 -4.90 -5.40
CA VAL A 103 11.43 -4.77 -3.98
C VAL A 103 10.48 -5.62 -3.16
N THR A 104 11.02 -6.35 -2.17
CA THR A 104 10.23 -7.11 -1.22
C THR A 104 10.41 -6.55 0.19
N LEU A 105 9.29 -6.27 0.86
CA LEU A 105 9.19 -5.93 2.26
C LEU A 105 8.59 -7.12 3.01
N ARG A 106 9.27 -7.57 4.06
CA ARG A 106 8.89 -8.78 4.78
C ARG A 106 8.06 -8.46 6.01
N MET A 107 6.89 -9.09 6.13
CA MET A 107 6.10 -9.06 7.36
C MET A 107 6.77 -9.97 8.40
N SER A 108 7.14 -9.38 9.55
CA SER A 108 7.76 -10.12 10.67
C SER A 108 6.70 -10.91 11.42
N SER A 109 6.20 -11.99 10.82
CA SER A 109 5.19 -12.87 11.38
C SER A 109 5.53 -14.31 11.03
N ARG A 110 5.30 -15.22 11.98
CA ARG A 110 5.41 -16.67 11.82
C ARG A 110 4.04 -17.34 11.89
N GLU A 111 2.99 -16.64 11.52
CA GLU A 111 1.63 -17.20 11.47
C GLU A 111 1.59 -18.32 10.42
N LEU A 112 1.18 -19.51 10.87
CA LEU A 112 0.95 -20.64 9.97
C LEU A 112 -0.47 -20.51 9.40
N ILE A 113 -0.60 -20.58 8.07
CA ILE A 113 -1.89 -20.37 7.36
C ILE A 113 -2.99 -21.28 7.90
N TYR A 114 -2.65 -22.52 8.28
CA TYR A 114 -3.63 -23.55 8.71
C TYR A 114 -3.95 -23.55 10.20
N THR A 115 -3.19 -22.87 11.04
CA THR A 115 -3.34 -22.93 12.51
C THR A 115 -3.57 -21.56 13.14
N LYS A 116 -3.55 -20.48 12.37
CA LYS A 116 -3.79 -19.15 12.91
C LYS A 116 -5.27 -18.96 13.28
N ILE A 117 -5.47 -18.38 14.45
CA ILE A 117 -6.83 -18.03 14.93
C ILE A 117 -7.31 -16.77 14.22
N ALA A 118 -6.41 -15.78 14.02
CA ALA A 118 -6.67 -14.53 13.33
C ALA A 118 -5.36 -13.90 12.83
N ASP A 119 -5.46 -12.85 12.02
CA ASP A 119 -4.33 -12.15 11.40
C ASP A 119 -3.66 -11.13 12.34
N PHE A 120 -3.45 -11.45 13.62
CA PHE A 120 -2.96 -10.49 14.60
C PHE A 120 -1.57 -9.96 14.29
N ALA A 121 -0.59 -10.86 14.16
CA ALA A 121 0.80 -10.47 13.97
C ALA A 121 1.05 -9.98 12.54
N SER A 122 0.45 -10.62 11.53
CA SER A 122 0.56 -10.19 10.14
C SER A 122 -0.07 -8.82 9.89
N SER A 123 -1.25 -8.55 10.46
CA SER A 123 -1.91 -7.25 10.38
C SER A 123 -1.11 -6.14 11.06
N LEU A 124 -0.56 -6.41 12.25
CA LEU A 124 0.32 -5.46 12.95
C LEU A 124 1.59 -5.17 12.15
N SER A 125 2.21 -6.21 11.61
CA SER A 125 3.42 -6.07 10.78
C SER A 125 3.14 -5.31 9.48
N LEU A 126 2.01 -5.58 8.82
CA LEU A 126 1.56 -4.84 7.64
C LEU A 126 1.36 -3.37 7.97
N LYS A 127 0.61 -3.07 9.04
CA LYS A 127 0.39 -1.69 9.49
C LYS A 127 1.72 -0.98 9.73
N TYR A 128 2.65 -1.62 10.42
CA TYR A 128 3.97 -1.05 10.71
C TYR A 128 4.77 -0.75 9.43
N ILE A 129 4.77 -1.65 8.44
CA ILE A 129 5.43 -1.43 7.15
C ILE A 129 4.83 -0.21 6.43
N LEU A 130 3.49 -0.11 6.37
CA LEU A 130 2.82 1.01 5.72
C LEU A 130 3.07 2.33 6.45
N ASP A 131 3.12 2.32 7.79
CA ASP A 131 3.47 3.49 8.60
C ASP A 131 4.90 3.97 8.33
N ILE A 132 5.87 3.05 8.19
CA ILE A 132 7.25 3.39 7.81
C ILE A 132 7.29 3.98 6.40
N LEU A 133 6.60 3.38 5.42
CA LEU A 133 6.55 3.91 4.07
C LEU A 133 6.00 5.33 4.05
N TYR A 134 4.89 5.58 4.76
CA TYR A 134 4.32 6.92 4.93
C TYR A 134 5.32 7.89 5.55
N SER A 135 5.91 7.53 6.70
CA SER A 135 6.86 8.39 7.42
C SER A 135 8.08 8.75 6.58
N CYS A 136 8.59 7.80 5.80
CA CYS A 136 9.70 8.06 4.88
C CYS A 136 9.30 8.99 3.72
N ILE A 137 8.09 8.86 3.17
CA ILE A 137 7.58 9.77 2.13
C ILE A 137 7.35 11.16 2.73
N PHE A 138 6.75 11.24 3.92
CA PHE A 138 6.55 12.50 4.65
C PHE A 138 7.85 13.26 4.86
N SER A 139 8.92 12.56 5.25
CA SER A 139 10.22 13.17 5.56
C SER A 139 10.94 13.79 4.36
N ILE A 140 10.57 13.43 3.13
CA ILE A 140 11.20 13.98 1.91
C ILE A 140 10.96 15.50 1.78
N HIS A 141 9.77 15.96 2.15
CA HIS A 141 9.38 17.38 2.15
C HIS A 141 8.77 17.74 3.53
N TYR A 142 9.52 17.46 4.59
CA TYR A 142 9.02 17.48 5.97
C TYR A 142 8.25 18.76 6.32
N GLN A 143 8.88 19.94 6.12
CA GLN A 143 8.26 21.21 6.52
C GLN A 143 6.97 21.48 5.72
N GLN A 144 6.99 21.30 4.42
CA GLN A 144 5.81 21.49 3.57
C GLN A 144 4.67 20.54 3.95
N ASN A 145 4.98 19.28 4.21
CA ASN A 145 3.98 18.28 4.60
C ASN A 145 3.41 18.60 5.99
N LEU A 146 4.24 19.08 6.92
CA LEU A 146 3.79 19.50 8.25
C LEU A 146 2.86 20.72 8.16
N ASP A 147 3.22 21.72 7.37
CA ASP A 147 2.42 22.92 7.18
C ASP A 147 1.05 22.58 6.57
N ASN A 148 1.01 21.68 5.57
CA ASN A 148 -0.24 21.15 5.00
C ASN A 148 -1.10 20.45 6.05
N CYS A 149 -0.52 19.58 6.88
CA CYS A 149 -1.26 18.91 7.96
C CYS A 149 -1.89 19.93 8.93
N ILE A 150 -1.13 20.96 9.35
CA ILE A 150 -1.59 21.99 10.25
C ILE A 150 -2.72 22.81 9.62
N GLN A 151 -2.59 23.16 8.35
CA GLN A 151 -3.62 23.91 7.63
C GLN A 151 -4.93 23.13 7.55
N ILE A 152 -4.87 21.86 7.12
CA ILE A 152 -6.06 20.98 7.04
C ILE A 152 -6.72 20.84 8.42
N ALA A 153 -5.94 20.66 9.48
CA ALA A 153 -6.49 20.55 10.83
C ALA A 153 -7.23 21.83 11.27
N LYS A 154 -6.69 23.01 10.95
CA LYS A 154 -7.33 24.30 11.25
C LYS A 154 -8.63 24.51 10.47
N GLU A 155 -8.64 24.12 9.19
CA GLU A 155 -9.85 24.25 8.36
C GLU A 155 -10.97 23.34 8.86
N LEU A 156 -10.66 22.10 9.28
CA LEU A 156 -11.63 21.19 9.87
C LEU A 156 -12.18 21.68 11.21
N ASP A 157 -11.34 22.27 12.06
CA ASP A 157 -11.76 22.82 13.36
C ASP A 157 -12.71 24.01 13.16
N ASN A 158 -12.41 24.92 12.25
CA ASN A 158 -13.27 26.05 11.91
C ASN A 158 -14.64 25.61 11.38
N THR A 159 -14.70 24.59 10.53
CA THR A 159 -15.95 24.06 9.98
C THR A 159 -16.85 23.49 11.07
N GLN A 160 -16.28 22.80 12.08
CA GLN A 160 -17.05 22.29 13.21
C GLN A 160 -17.64 23.39 14.08
N HIS A 161 -16.97 24.53 14.23
CA HIS A 161 -17.49 25.68 14.99
C HIS A 161 -18.63 26.41 14.29
N GLU A 162 -18.67 26.42 12.95
CA GLU A 162 -19.76 27.03 12.17
C GLU A 162 -21.07 26.19 12.18
N GLU A 163 -20.99 24.87 12.32
CA GLU A 163 -22.16 23.98 12.38
C GLU A 163 -22.89 24.01 13.76
N PHE A 164 -22.29 24.58 14.77
CA PHE A 164 -22.85 24.66 16.14
C PHE A 164 -23.36 26.07 16.49
N MET A 165 -23.35 27.03 15.59
CA MET A 165 -23.97 28.38 15.73
C MET A 165 -25.24 28.48 14.91
#